data_2de1def1acd91beb9ca940652585dce0
#
_entry.id   2de1def1acd91beb9ca940652585dce0
#
_cell.length_a   1.000
_cell.length_b   1.000
_cell.length_c   1.000
_cell.angle_alpha   90.00
_cell.angle_beta   90.00
_cell.angle_gamma   90.00
#
_symmetry.space_group_name_H-M   'P 1'
#
loop_
_entity.id
_entity.type
_entity.pdbx_description
1 polymer ?
#
loop_
_entity_poly.entity_id
_entity_poly.type
_entity_poly.pdbx_seq_one_letter_code
_entity_poly.pdbx_strand_id
1 'polypeptide(L)'
;MLFTLKKRSLISGFCLFTLSSASHSGRPMVVDDAALVSPKTCQLETWAQHNSDSKEYWATPACNFGGNFEFAVGMGRVNDDTDHVSYAALQGKTLLKPLEKNDWGIGFSFGTQINTKDSSKKDWTVNVPLSVSTFDDKFLIHANLGWLRDNISHKSQTTWGIGTETQLTHPLTFTAEVYGNDRNDAFYQTGFRYMVYKELVQLNASYGDQISHHDNAFFSVGFVFLTKPFLP
;
A
#
# COMPACT_ATOMS: atom_id res chain seq x y z
N MET A 1 5.40 -1.47 -51.72
CA MET A 1 4.58 -0.70 -50.76
C MET A 1 4.46 -1.56 -49.52
N LEU A 2 5.47 -1.46 -48.62
CA LEU A 2 5.51 -2.25 -47.38
C LEU A 2 4.82 -1.45 -46.27
N PHE A 3 3.70 -1.98 -45.78
CA PHE A 3 3.07 -1.48 -44.58
C PHE A 3 3.79 -2.04 -43.36
N THR A 4 4.58 -1.21 -42.70
CA THR A 4 5.10 -1.49 -41.36
C THR A 4 3.99 -1.31 -40.34
N LEU A 5 3.47 -2.43 -39.84
CA LEU A 5 2.60 -2.47 -38.68
C LEU A 5 3.42 -2.09 -37.45
N LYS A 6 3.22 -0.86 -36.97
CA LYS A 6 3.72 -0.38 -35.69
C LYS A 6 3.00 -1.18 -34.61
N LYS A 7 3.70 -2.14 -33.98
CA LYS A 7 3.24 -2.77 -32.74
C LYS A 7 3.00 -1.68 -31.71
N ARG A 8 1.76 -1.31 -31.46
CA ARG A 8 1.37 -0.58 -30.26
C ARG A 8 1.50 -1.58 -29.11
N SER A 9 2.58 -1.47 -28.36
CA SER A 9 2.71 -2.10 -27.04
C SER A 9 1.65 -1.46 -26.17
N LEU A 10 0.57 -2.17 -25.89
CA LEU A 10 -0.33 -1.85 -24.80
C LEU A 10 0.44 -2.15 -23.53
N ILE A 11 1.17 -1.14 -23.03
CA ILE A 11 1.74 -1.16 -21.70
C ILE A 11 0.53 -1.04 -20.77
N SER A 12 0.07 -2.20 -20.32
CA SER A 12 -0.87 -2.31 -19.22
C SER A 12 -0.08 -1.92 -17.97
N GLY A 13 -0.06 -0.63 -17.66
CA GLY A 13 0.47 -0.12 -16.40
C GLY A 13 -0.35 -0.73 -15.27
N PHE A 14 0.12 -1.87 -14.77
CA PHE A 14 -0.44 -2.56 -13.63
C PHE A 14 0.02 -1.80 -12.38
N CYS A 15 -0.72 -0.76 -12.03
CA CYS A 15 -0.57 -0.08 -10.75
C CYS A 15 -1.07 -1.05 -9.67
N LEU A 16 -0.15 -1.77 -9.03
CA LEU A 16 -0.44 -2.53 -7.81
C LEU A 16 -0.80 -1.53 -6.71
N PHE A 17 -2.10 -1.31 -6.56
CA PHE A 17 -2.62 -0.48 -5.49
C PHE A 17 -2.46 -1.18 -4.17
N THR A 18 -1.62 -0.60 -3.38
CA THR A 18 -1.45 -0.95 -2.01
C THR A 18 -2.07 0.15 -1.19
N LEU A 19 -3.32 -0.06 -0.84
CA LEU A 19 -3.92 0.68 0.24
C LEU A 19 -3.26 0.16 1.53
N SER A 20 -2.14 0.77 1.91
CA SER A 20 -1.50 0.48 3.19
C SER A 20 -2.35 1.10 4.26
N SER A 21 -2.93 0.28 5.08
CA SER A 21 -3.62 0.71 6.28
C SER A 21 -2.61 1.02 7.36
N ALA A 22 -2.87 2.02 8.05
CA ALA A 22 -2.00 2.49 9.07
C ALA A 22 -2.40 2.02 10.44
N SER A 23 -1.65 1.22 10.96
CA SER A 23 -1.30 1.28 12.36
C SER A 23 0.18 1.43 12.37
N HIS A 24 0.78 2.29 13.08
CA HIS A 24 2.24 2.45 13.22
C HIS A 24 3.13 2.04 12.03
N SER A 25 2.58 1.37 11.03
CA SER A 25 3.17 0.80 9.84
C SER A 25 2.57 1.31 8.53
N GLY A 26 2.41 2.61 8.36
CA GLY A 26 2.18 3.20 7.05
C GLY A 26 3.25 2.80 6.03
N ARG A 27 3.12 3.26 4.79
CA ARG A 27 4.17 3.10 3.78
C ARG A 27 5.58 3.05 4.41
N PRO A 28 6.55 2.30 3.85
CA PRO A 28 6.65 2.01 2.43
C PRO A 28 6.05 0.67 1.95
N MET A 29 5.47 -0.15 2.83
CA MET A 29 5.07 -1.50 2.46
C MET A 29 3.78 -1.57 1.64
N VAL A 30 3.73 -2.59 0.80
CA VAL A 30 2.57 -3.05 0.02
C VAL A 30 1.77 -4.08 0.82
N VAL A 31 2.49 -4.93 1.55
CA VAL A 31 1.90 -5.91 2.46
C VAL A 31 1.29 -5.17 3.63
N ASP A 32 -0.01 -5.31 3.78
CA ASP A 32 -0.81 -4.66 4.83
C ASP A 32 -0.66 -5.39 6.17
N ASP A 33 -0.80 -4.67 7.27
CA ASP A 33 -0.75 -5.21 8.61
C ASP A 33 -2.15 -5.49 9.21
N ALA A 34 -2.20 -6.21 10.33
CA ALA A 34 -3.42 -6.46 11.08
C ALA A 34 -3.59 -5.43 12.21
N ALA A 35 -3.56 -4.14 11.85
CA ALA A 35 -3.77 -3.08 12.82
C ALA A 35 -4.55 -1.90 12.22
N LEU A 36 -5.08 -0.99 13.01
CA LEU A 36 -5.83 0.21 12.62
C LEU A 36 -5.16 1.47 13.15
N VAL A 37 -5.45 2.59 12.54
CA VAL A 37 -5.19 3.90 13.16
C VAL A 37 -5.76 3.92 14.58
N SER A 38 -5.04 4.50 15.52
CA SER A 38 -5.45 4.55 16.92
C SER A 38 -6.86 5.13 17.07
N PRO A 39 -7.67 4.65 18.03
CA PRO A 39 -9.03 5.14 18.22
C PRO A 39 -9.08 6.66 18.38
N LYS A 40 -10.07 7.29 17.74
CA LYS A 40 -10.32 8.74 17.75
C LYS A 40 -9.20 9.58 17.13
N THR A 41 -8.36 8.98 16.27
CA THR A 41 -7.30 9.67 15.55
C THR A 41 -7.46 9.53 14.05
N CYS A 42 -6.74 10.37 13.32
CA CYS A 42 -6.53 10.23 11.88
C CYS A 42 -5.04 10.21 11.58
N GLN A 43 -4.73 9.74 10.40
CA GLN A 43 -3.43 9.87 9.77
C GLN A 43 -3.58 10.40 8.35
N LEU A 44 -2.51 10.97 7.84
CA LEU A 44 -2.37 11.30 6.43
C LEU A 44 -1.08 10.68 5.91
N GLU A 45 -1.20 9.75 4.98
CA GLU A 45 -0.07 9.24 4.21
C GLU A 45 0.07 10.01 2.91
N THR A 46 1.30 10.38 2.57
CA THR A 46 1.62 10.98 1.28
C THR A 46 2.89 10.34 0.75
N TRP A 47 2.93 10.06 -0.54
CA TRP A 47 4.16 9.56 -1.16
C TRP A 47 4.27 9.95 -2.62
N ALA A 48 5.50 9.98 -3.08
CA ALA A 48 5.87 10.02 -4.47
C ALA A 48 6.65 8.75 -4.81
N GLN A 49 6.35 8.16 -5.95
CA GLN A 49 7.04 6.97 -6.47
C GLN A 49 7.47 7.25 -7.91
N HIS A 50 8.71 6.89 -8.20
CA HIS A 50 9.28 6.94 -9.54
C HIS A 50 9.49 5.51 -10.02
N ASN A 51 8.75 5.13 -11.03
CA ASN A 51 8.87 3.85 -11.75
C ASN A 51 9.71 4.07 -13.01
N SER A 52 10.07 3.00 -13.70
CA SER A 52 10.85 3.07 -14.93
C SER A 52 10.22 3.94 -16.02
N ASP A 53 8.89 3.96 -16.11
CA ASP A 53 8.10 4.62 -17.17
C ASP A 53 7.05 5.62 -16.64
N SER A 54 6.94 5.80 -15.32
CA SER A 54 5.90 6.65 -14.74
C SER A 54 6.32 7.26 -13.40
N LYS A 55 5.57 8.28 -12.99
CA LYS A 55 5.67 8.91 -11.66
C LYS A 55 4.31 8.94 -11.01
N GLU A 56 4.26 8.57 -9.75
CA GLU A 56 3.03 8.54 -8.98
C GLU A 56 3.10 9.48 -7.78
N TYR A 57 1.99 10.10 -7.47
CA TYR A 57 1.82 10.97 -6.31
C TYR A 57 0.49 10.61 -5.64
N TRP A 58 0.53 10.40 -4.34
CA TRP A 58 -0.62 9.98 -3.57
C TRP A 58 -0.77 10.72 -2.26
N ALA A 59 -2.03 10.88 -1.84
CA ALA A 59 -2.40 11.36 -0.51
C ALA A 59 -3.60 10.55 -0.03
N THR A 60 -3.48 9.93 1.15
CA THR A 60 -4.49 9.02 1.70
C THR A 60 -4.73 9.34 3.18
N PRO A 61 -5.69 10.23 3.49
CA PRO A 61 -6.18 10.36 4.85
C PRO A 61 -6.98 9.12 5.27
N ALA A 62 -6.73 8.64 6.48
CA ALA A 62 -7.44 7.55 7.13
C ALA A 62 -7.80 7.94 8.56
N CYS A 63 -8.98 7.54 9.04
CA CYS A 63 -9.47 7.87 10.37
C CYS A 63 -10.15 6.65 11.02
N ASN A 64 -9.96 6.53 12.33
CA ASN A 64 -10.70 5.62 13.21
C ASN A 64 -11.55 6.44 14.18
N PHE A 65 -12.86 6.40 14.04
CA PHE A 65 -13.82 7.18 14.81
C PHE A 65 -14.08 6.63 16.22
N GLY A 66 -13.29 5.68 16.68
CA GLY A 66 -13.38 5.16 18.05
C GLY A 66 -13.99 3.77 18.13
N GLY A 67 -13.72 2.92 17.17
CA GLY A 67 -14.20 1.53 17.16
C GLY A 67 -13.18 0.60 16.51
N ASN A 68 -13.65 -0.55 16.13
CA ASN A 68 -12.88 -1.55 15.39
C ASN A 68 -13.07 -1.37 13.87
N PHE A 69 -13.03 -0.12 13.39
CA PHE A 69 -13.18 0.20 11.98
C PHE A 69 -12.40 1.46 11.61
N GLU A 70 -11.64 1.35 10.54
CA GLU A 70 -10.91 2.44 9.91
C GLU A 70 -11.50 2.71 8.53
N PHE A 71 -11.64 3.99 8.20
CA PHE A 71 -12.05 4.44 6.90
C PHE A 71 -10.98 5.34 6.29
N ALA A 72 -10.60 5.05 5.05
CA ALA A 72 -9.62 5.82 4.30
C ALA A 72 -10.19 6.32 2.97
N VAL A 73 -9.74 7.51 2.58
CA VAL A 73 -10.00 8.11 1.27
C VAL A 73 -8.66 8.40 0.63
N GLY A 74 -8.45 7.94 -0.59
CA GLY A 74 -7.21 8.16 -1.32
C GLY A 74 -7.43 9.06 -2.53
N MET A 75 -6.44 9.88 -2.85
CA MET A 75 -6.32 10.59 -4.12
C MET A 75 -4.93 10.35 -4.69
N GLY A 76 -4.87 10.01 -5.97
CA GLY A 76 -3.61 9.74 -6.65
C GLY A 76 -3.55 10.30 -8.05
N ARG A 77 -2.34 10.52 -8.50
CA ARG A 77 -2.03 10.91 -9.87
C ARG A 77 -0.84 10.10 -10.37
N VAL A 78 -1.03 9.46 -11.51
CA VAL A 78 0.00 8.74 -12.24
C VAL A 78 0.27 9.52 -13.53
N ASN A 79 1.51 9.88 -13.76
CA ASN A 79 1.98 10.53 -14.97
C ASN A 79 2.93 9.57 -15.68
N ASP A 80 2.65 9.23 -16.91
CA ASP A 80 3.61 8.64 -17.85
C ASP A 80 4.13 9.71 -18.81
N ASP A 81 4.96 9.33 -19.76
CA ASP A 81 5.56 10.26 -20.73
C ASP A 81 4.54 10.91 -21.70
N THR A 82 3.32 10.37 -21.78
CA THR A 82 2.34 10.76 -22.81
C THR A 82 1.02 11.27 -22.22
N ASP A 83 0.63 10.85 -21.02
CA ASP A 83 -0.66 11.20 -20.42
C ASP A 83 -0.56 11.22 -18.89
N HIS A 84 -1.62 11.60 -18.25
CA HIS A 84 -1.79 11.52 -16.82
C HIS A 84 -3.17 11.00 -16.47
N VAL A 85 -3.23 10.17 -15.45
CA VAL A 85 -4.48 9.64 -14.90
C VAL A 85 -4.57 9.99 -13.44
N SER A 86 -5.74 10.45 -13.01
CA SER A 86 -6.04 10.71 -11.60
C SER A 86 -7.02 9.68 -11.08
N TYR A 87 -6.84 9.31 -9.82
CA TYR A 87 -7.62 8.28 -9.14
C TYR A 87 -8.20 8.82 -7.84
N ALA A 88 -9.37 8.33 -7.51
CA ALA A 88 -9.95 8.41 -6.17
C ALA A 88 -10.09 6.99 -5.62
N ALA A 89 -9.80 6.79 -4.34
CA ALA A 89 -9.91 5.51 -3.68
C ALA A 89 -10.71 5.62 -2.38
N LEU A 90 -11.42 4.57 -2.04
CA LEU A 90 -12.12 4.41 -0.77
C LEU A 90 -11.73 3.05 -0.19
N GLN A 91 -11.46 3.01 1.11
CA GLN A 91 -11.13 1.78 1.81
C GLN A 91 -11.77 1.75 3.19
N GLY A 92 -12.17 0.55 3.60
CA GLY A 92 -12.54 0.23 4.96
C GLY A 92 -11.72 -0.95 5.46
N LYS A 93 -11.33 -0.91 6.73
CA LYS A 93 -10.60 -1.98 7.42
C LYS A 93 -11.16 -2.22 8.81
N THR A 94 -11.21 -3.49 9.20
CA THR A 94 -11.63 -3.92 10.54
C THR A 94 -10.73 -5.07 11.01
N LEU A 95 -10.62 -5.27 12.32
CA LEU A 95 -9.85 -6.36 12.90
C LEU A 95 -10.79 -7.46 13.40
N LEU A 96 -10.50 -8.68 13.05
CA LEU A 96 -11.12 -9.87 13.62
C LEU A 96 -10.46 -10.23 14.94
N LYS A 97 -9.15 -10.04 15.04
CA LYS A 97 -8.35 -10.10 16.26
C LYS A 97 -7.29 -9.00 16.20
N PRO A 98 -7.25 -8.07 17.16
CA PRO A 98 -6.19 -7.07 17.24
C PRO A 98 -4.80 -7.71 17.38
N LEU A 99 -3.81 -7.08 16.79
CA LEU A 99 -2.41 -7.42 17.03
C LEU A 99 -2.00 -6.88 18.39
N GLU A 100 -1.55 -7.77 19.25
CA GLU A 100 -0.98 -7.41 20.55
C GLU A 100 0.51 -7.75 20.59
N LYS A 101 1.20 -7.20 21.57
CA LYS A 101 2.62 -7.41 21.76
C LYS A 101 2.96 -8.88 21.99
N ASN A 102 3.92 -9.41 21.21
CA ASN A 102 4.32 -10.84 21.21
C ASN A 102 3.16 -11.80 20.91
N ASP A 103 2.20 -11.37 20.09
CA ASP A 103 1.02 -12.14 19.72
C ASP A 103 0.75 -12.00 18.22
N TRP A 104 -0.37 -12.48 17.74
CA TRP A 104 -0.80 -12.36 16.36
C TRP A 104 -2.12 -11.59 16.24
N GLY A 105 -2.32 -10.97 15.12
CA GLY A 105 -3.56 -10.28 14.77
C GLY A 105 -4.00 -10.64 13.35
N ILE A 106 -5.29 -10.50 13.08
CA ILE A 106 -5.87 -10.71 11.76
C ILE A 106 -6.95 -9.67 11.50
N GLY A 107 -6.96 -9.14 10.29
CA GLY A 107 -7.92 -8.14 9.85
C GLY A 107 -8.63 -8.53 8.56
N PHE A 108 -9.49 -7.64 8.14
CA PHE A 108 -10.19 -7.68 6.87
C PHE A 108 -10.26 -6.26 6.31
N SER A 109 -9.90 -6.08 5.07
CA SER A 109 -10.07 -4.82 4.37
C SER A 109 -10.76 -5.00 3.02
N PHE A 110 -11.49 -3.98 2.62
CA PHE A 110 -12.11 -3.87 1.29
C PHE A 110 -11.90 -2.47 0.76
N GLY A 111 -11.80 -2.34 -0.54
CA GLY A 111 -11.58 -1.05 -1.17
C GLY A 111 -12.05 -0.99 -2.60
N THR A 112 -12.14 0.23 -3.10
CA THR A 112 -12.34 0.50 -4.52
C THR A 112 -11.49 1.68 -4.94
N GLN A 113 -11.02 1.63 -6.19
CA GLN A 113 -10.34 2.72 -6.83
C GLN A 113 -11.02 3.04 -8.16
N ILE A 114 -11.14 4.30 -8.43
CA ILE A 114 -11.89 4.84 -9.54
C ILE A 114 -11.01 5.79 -10.33
N ASN A 115 -10.93 5.59 -11.64
CA ASN A 115 -10.35 6.58 -12.53
C ASN A 115 -11.30 7.79 -12.59
N THR A 116 -10.81 8.98 -12.24
CA THR A 116 -11.66 10.19 -12.14
C THR A 116 -12.13 10.71 -13.50
N LYS A 117 -11.44 10.37 -14.59
CA LYS A 117 -11.85 10.71 -15.97
C LYS A 117 -12.88 9.73 -16.52
N ASP A 118 -12.93 8.50 -16.00
CA ASP A 118 -13.82 7.44 -16.48
C ASP A 118 -14.25 6.54 -15.31
N SER A 119 -15.35 6.87 -14.69
CA SER A 119 -15.86 6.17 -13.52
C SER A 119 -16.32 4.72 -13.79
N SER A 120 -16.40 4.29 -15.05
CA SER A 120 -16.61 2.88 -15.40
C SER A 120 -15.36 2.03 -15.11
N LYS A 121 -14.19 2.64 -15.09
CA LYS A 121 -12.90 2.02 -14.77
C LYS A 121 -12.65 2.12 -13.26
N LYS A 122 -13.19 1.15 -12.54
CA LYS A 122 -13.04 1.05 -11.08
C LYS A 122 -12.63 -0.36 -10.70
N ASP A 123 -11.63 -0.44 -9.86
CA ASP A 123 -11.13 -1.68 -9.30
C ASP A 123 -11.75 -1.95 -7.94
N TRP A 124 -11.86 -3.22 -7.59
CA TRP A 124 -12.35 -3.66 -6.30
C TRP A 124 -11.29 -4.56 -5.65
N THR A 125 -11.05 -4.32 -4.38
CA THR A 125 -10.08 -5.09 -3.60
C THR A 125 -10.71 -5.65 -2.33
N VAL A 126 -10.29 -6.85 -1.98
CA VAL A 126 -10.50 -7.46 -0.66
C VAL A 126 -9.18 -8.01 -0.21
N ASN A 127 -8.83 -7.84 1.07
CA ASN A 127 -7.59 -8.36 1.63
C ASN A 127 -7.80 -8.85 3.07
N VAL A 128 -7.10 -9.90 3.42
CA VAL A 128 -7.04 -10.48 4.77
C VAL A 128 -5.59 -10.39 5.24
N PRO A 129 -5.22 -9.33 5.97
CA PRO A 129 -3.91 -9.21 6.59
C PRO A 129 -3.83 -10.05 7.87
N LEU A 130 -2.75 -10.77 8.01
CA LEU A 130 -2.30 -11.47 9.21
C LEU A 130 -0.97 -10.85 9.65
N SER A 131 -0.82 -10.56 10.92
CA SER A 131 0.43 -10.06 11.50
C SER A 131 0.82 -10.86 12.73
N VAL A 132 2.12 -11.05 12.92
CA VAL A 132 2.71 -11.69 14.09
C VAL A 132 3.77 -10.77 14.66
N SER A 133 3.66 -10.42 15.93
CA SER A 133 4.66 -9.65 16.68
C SER A 133 5.54 -10.57 17.52
N THR A 134 6.83 -10.31 17.52
CA THR A 134 7.83 -11.03 18.31
C THR A 134 8.89 -10.06 18.87
N PHE A 135 9.67 -10.54 19.84
CA PHE A 135 10.76 -9.76 20.46
C PHE A 135 10.32 -8.40 20.98
N ASP A 136 9.17 -8.33 21.64
CA ASP A 136 8.60 -7.10 22.19
C ASP A 136 8.30 -6.03 21.12
N ASP A 137 7.67 -6.42 20.01
CA ASP A 137 7.35 -5.62 18.82
C ASP A 137 8.58 -5.15 18.00
N LYS A 138 9.75 -5.67 18.30
CA LYS A 138 10.96 -5.33 17.52
C LYS A 138 11.03 -6.04 16.17
N PHE A 139 10.30 -7.12 16.02
CA PHE A 139 10.23 -7.86 14.77
C PHE A 139 8.79 -8.30 14.50
N LEU A 140 8.26 -7.82 13.39
CA LEU A 140 6.92 -8.16 12.93
C LEU A 140 7.01 -8.90 11.60
N ILE A 141 6.09 -9.84 11.41
CA ILE A 141 5.88 -10.54 10.15
C ILE A 141 4.45 -10.30 9.73
N HIS A 142 4.24 -9.94 8.47
CA HIS A 142 2.93 -9.72 7.87
C HIS A 142 2.74 -10.69 6.71
N ALA A 143 1.53 -11.22 6.57
CA ALA A 143 1.13 -12.04 5.44
C ALA A 143 -0.25 -11.58 4.95
N ASN A 144 -0.41 -11.46 3.65
CA ASN A 144 -1.66 -11.04 3.03
C ASN A 144 -2.13 -12.09 2.04
N LEU A 145 -3.45 -12.28 2.03
CA LEU A 145 -4.15 -12.99 0.98
C LEU A 145 -5.35 -12.16 0.56
N GLY A 146 -5.45 -11.84 -0.71
CA GLY A 146 -6.46 -10.93 -1.19
C GLY A 146 -7.01 -11.29 -2.57
N TRP A 147 -7.96 -10.49 -3.00
CA TRP A 147 -8.58 -10.55 -4.30
C TRP A 147 -8.68 -9.14 -4.90
N LEU A 148 -8.33 -9.03 -6.17
CA LEU A 148 -8.44 -7.81 -6.97
C LEU A 148 -9.32 -8.09 -8.20
N ARG A 149 -10.33 -7.26 -8.41
CA ARG A 149 -11.05 -7.16 -9.67
C ARG A 149 -10.59 -5.93 -10.42
N ASP A 150 -9.77 -6.15 -11.43
CA ASP A 150 -9.35 -5.11 -12.36
C ASP A 150 -10.41 -4.95 -13.46
N ASN A 151 -11.04 -3.80 -13.51
CA ASN A 151 -12.09 -3.50 -14.48
C ASN A 151 -11.57 -2.94 -15.81
N ILE A 152 -10.29 -2.63 -15.93
CA ILE A 152 -9.65 -2.27 -17.21
C ILE A 152 -9.42 -3.55 -18.02
N SER A 153 -8.82 -4.55 -17.43
CA SER A 153 -8.60 -5.85 -18.06
C SER A 153 -9.77 -6.81 -17.94
N HIS A 154 -10.80 -6.46 -17.15
CA HIS A 154 -11.93 -7.32 -16.77
C HIS A 154 -11.53 -8.66 -16.14
N LYS A 155 -10.39 -8.69 -15.44
CA LYS A 155 -9.84 -9.90 -14.82
C LYS A 155 -9.94 -9.83 -13.30
N SER A 156 -10.19 -10.98 -12.70
CA SER A 156 -9.99 -11.20 -11.27
C SER A 156 -8.64 -11.83 -11.03
N GLN A 157 -7.99 -11.44 -9.95
CA GLN A 157 -6.65 -11.91 -9.56
C GLN A 157 -6.64 -12.24 -8.08
N THR A 158 -5.94 -13.29 -7.69
CA THR A 158 -5.59 -13.54 -6.30
C THR A 158 -4.29 -12.82 -5.98
N THR A 159 -4.32 -11.97 -4.97
CA THR A 159 -3.12 -11.24 -4.52
C THR A 159 -2.55 -11.86 -3.25
N TRP A 160 -1.26 -11.79 -3.09
CA TRP A 160 -0.56 -12.31 -1.92
C TRP A 160 0.67 -11.47 -1.59
N GLY A 161 1.11 -11.53 -0.35
CA GLY A 161 2.35 -10.90 0.07
C GLY A 161 2.83 -11.39 1.41
N ILE A 162 4.14 -11.32 1.63
CA ILE A 162 4.80 -11.55 2.91
C ILE A 162 5.78 -10.42 3.13
N GLY A 163 5.73 -9.81 4.30
CA GLY A 163 6.60 -8.72 4.66
C GLY A 163 7.10 -8.81 6.10
N THR A 164 8.17 -8.11 6.38
CA THR A 164 8.78 -8.02 7.71
C THR A 164 9.13 -6.59 8.06
N GLU A 165 9.01 -6.27 9.33
CA GLU A 165 9.48 -5.04 9.93
C GLU A 165 10.48 -5.36 11.04
N THR A 166 11.62 -4.70 11.02
CA THR A 166 12.66 -4.88 12.04
C THR A 166 13.02 -3.53 12.62
N GLN A 167 12.72 -3.31 13.89
CA GLN A 167 13.13 -2.10 14.61
C GLN A 167 14.63 -2.15 14.87
N LEU A 168 15.39 -1.35 14.13
CA LEU A 168 16.85 -1.27 14.28
C LEU A 168 17.24 -0.38 15.47
N THR A 169 16.56 0.75 15.61
CA THR A 169 16.67 1.66 16.75
C THR A 169 15.28 2.20 17.07
N HIS A 170 15.10 2.95 18.17
CA HIS A 170 13.82 3.52 18.51
C HIS A 170 13.16 4.32 17.37
N PRO A 171 13.85 5.22 16.62
CA PRO A 171 13.23 5.95 15.53
C PRO A 171 13.32 5.24 14.16
N LEU A 172 14.12 4.18 14.01
CA LEU A 172 14.44 3.58 12.70
C LEU A 172 13.97 2.14 12.60
N THR A 173 13.12 1.87 11.63
CA THR A 173 12.64 0.53 11.26
C THR A 173 13.06 0.20 9.83
N PHE A 174 13.60 -0.98 9.62
CA PHE A 174 13.85 -1.58 8.31
C PHE A 174 12.65 -2.43 7.91
N THR A 175 12.26 -2.36 6.63
CA THR A 175 11.17 -3.16 6.05
C THR A 175 11.67 -3.94 4.85
N ALA A 176 11.17 -5.16 4.69
CA ALA A 176 11.42 -5.97 3.50
C ALA A 176 10.18 -6.82 3.20
N GLU A 177 9.83 -6.94 1.93
CA GLU A 177 8.64 -7.69 1.51
C GLU A 177 8.79 -8.30 0.12
N VAL A 178 8.00 -9.33 -0.12
CA VAL A 178 7.73 -9.92 -1.44
C VAL A 178 6.22 -10.02 -1.61
N TYR A 179 5.72 -9.58 -2.76
CA TYR A 179 4.29 -9.57 -3.05
C TYR A 179 4.02 -9.78 -4.53
N GLY A 180 2.80 -10.17 -4.86
CA GLY A 180 2.40 -10.41 -6.24
C GLY A 180 0.96 -10.87 -6.37
N ASN A 181 0.67 -11.45 -7.51
CA ASN A 181 -0.62 -12.04 -7.80
C ASN A 181 -0.45 -13.34 -8.62
N ASP A 182 -1.56 -14.04 -8.87
CA ASP A 182 -1.58 -15.32 -9.59
C ASP A 182 -1.37 -15.22 -11.11
N ARG A 183 -1.07 -14.01 -11.64
CA ARG A 183 -0.97 -13.77 -13.09
C ARG A 183 0.33 -13.15 -13.54
N ASN A 184 1.01 -12.45 -12.66
CA ASN A 184 2.22 -11.69 -12.97
C ASN A 184 3.35 -12.10 -12.05
N ASP A 185 4.57 -11.78 -12.46
CA ASP A 185 5.76 -11.98 -11.65
C ASP A 185 5.68 -11.20 -10.34
N ALA A 186 6.27 -11.77 -9.31
CA ALA A 186 6.32 -11.15 -8.01
C ALA A 186 7.33 -9.99 -7.97
N PHE A 187 7.09 -9.07 -7.05
CA PHE A 187 7.97 -7.96 -6.72
C PHE A 187 8.61 -8.18 -5.36
N TYR A 188 9.79 -7.66 -5.18
CA TYR A 188 10.37 -7.42 -3.87
C TYR A 188 10.46 -5.93 -3.60
N GLN A 189 10.42 -5.55 -2.33
CA GLN A 189 10.64 -4.17 -1.90
C GLN A 189 11.37 -4.17 -0.57
N THR A 190 12.32 -3.25 -0.42
CA THR A 190 12.99 -2.98 0.85
C THR A 190 12.92 -1.49 1.15
N GLY A 191 12.88 -1.13 2.42
CA GLY A 191 12.76 0.27 2.79
C GLY A 191 13.12 0.55 4.24
N PHE A 192 13.03 1.83 4.57
CA PHE A 192 13.22 2.33 5.92
C PHE A 192 12.09 3.28 6.28
N ARG A 193 11.72 3.24 7.56
CA ARG A 193 10.89 4.23 8.23
C ARG A 193 11.69 4.92 9.30
N TYR A 194 11.58 6.22 9.36
CA TYR A 194 12.24 7.03 10.38
C TYR A 194 11.23 7.96 11.05
N MET A 195 11.08 7.81 12.35
CA MET A 195 10.22 8.67 13.15
C MET A 195 10.93 10.00 13.41
N VAL A 196 10.44 11.06 12.76
CA VAL A 196 11.11 12.38 12.77
C VAL A 196 10.72 13.21 13.99
N TYR A 197 9.46 13.18 14.41
CA TYR A 197 8.97 14.08 15.45
C TYR A 197 7.92 13.42 16.34
N LYS A 198 8.26 13.19 17.62
CA LYS A 198 7.35 12.82 18.73
C LYS A 198 6.28 11.78 18.34
N GLU A 199 6.63 10.80 17.53
CA GLU A 199 5.72 9.77 17.03
C GLU A 199 4.53 10.32 16.22
N LEU A 200 4.62 11.57 15.74
CA LEU A 200 3.57 12.20 14.95
C LEU A 200 3.93 12.38 13.48
N VAL A 201 5.22 12.33 13.13
CA VAL A 201 5.68 12.47 11.75
C VAL A 201 6.70 11.38 11.45
N GLN A 202 6.40 10.58 10.45
CA GLN A 202 7.28 9.53 9.92
C GLN A 202 7.69 9.88 8.49
N LEU A 203 8.97 9.74 8.21
CA LEU A 203 9.54 9.71 6.86
C LEU A 203 9.76 8.26 6.46
N ASN A 204 9.49 7.93 5.22
CA ASN A 204 9.79 6.61 4.66
C ASN A 204 10.42 6.73 3.27
N ALA A 205 11.24 5.72 2.95
CA ALA A 205 11.83 5.56 1.63
C ALA A 205 11.98 4.07 1.33
N SER A 206 11.77 3.69 0.07
CA SER A 206 11.89 2.30 -0.36
C SER A 206 12.36 2.18 -1.80
N TYR A 207 12.92 1.02 -2.09
CA TYR A 207 13.27 0.57 -3.42
C TYR A 207 12.69 -0.82 -3.64
N GLY A 208 12.18 -1.07 -4.82
CA GLY A 208 11.68 -2.38 -5.22
C GLY A 208 11.85 -2.63 -6.71
N ASP A 209 11.73 -3.89 -7.09
CA ASP A 209 11.81 -4.33 -8.48
C ASP A 209 11.08 -5.66 -8.65
N GLN A 210 10.83 -6.04 -9.88
CA GLN A 210 10.28 -7.33 -10.25
C GLN A 210 11.34 -8.42 -10.11
N ILE A 211 10.97 -9.59 -9.56
CA ILE A 211 11.97 -10.64 -9.25
C ILE A 211 12.55 -11.29 -10.51
N SER A 212 11.71 -11.54 -11.51
CA SER A 212 12.11 -12.29 -12.72
C SER A 212 12.66 -11.41 -13.84
N HIS A 213 12.23 -10.14 -13.90
CA HIS A 213 12.60 -9.20 -14.93
C HIS A 213 12.90 -7.85 -14.28
N HIS A 214 14.14 -7.42 -14.31
CA HIS A 214 14.59 -6.19 -13.63
C HIS A 214 14.27 -4.90 -14.42
N ASP A 215 13.10 -4.86 -15.08
CA ASP A 215 12.69 -3.73 -15.94
C ASP A 215 11.65 -2.83 -15.26
N ASN A 216 11.19 -3.17 -14.04
CA ASN A 216 10.14 -2.49 -13.32
C ASN A 216 10.59 -1.94 -11.96
N ALA A 217 11.86 -1.54 -11.90
CA ALA A 217 12.42 -0.93 -10.69
C ALA A 217 11.69 0.37 -10.33
N PHE A 218 11.49 0.57 -9.04
CA PHE A 218 10.92 1.80 -8.53
C PHE A 218 11.60 2.28 -7.25
N PHE A 219 11.52 3.58 -7.03
CA PHE A 219 11.92 4.23 -5.79
C PHE A 219 10.76 5.08 -5.26
N SER A 220 10.49 4.98 -3.96
CA SER A 220 9.43 5.71 -3.31
C SER A 220 9.93 6.48 -2.08
N VAL A 221 9.40 7.68 -1.88
CA VAL A 221 9.60 8.48 -0.67
C VAL A 221 8.24 9.00 -0.21
N GLY A 222 8.01 8.98 1.09
CA GLY A 222 6.74 9.43 1.64
C GLY A 222 6.83 9.93 3.07
N PHE A 223 5.71 10.51 3.51
CA PHE A 223 5.50 10.97 4.87
C PHE A 223 4.19 10.39 5.41
N VAL A 224 4.18 10.12 6.70
CA VAL A 224 2.97 9.83 7.46
C VAL A 224 2.85 10.87 8.56
N PHE A 225 1.70 11.53 8.59
CA PHE A 225 1.34 12.48 9.64
C PHE A 225 0.26 11.84 10.51
N LEU A 226 0.53 11.69 11.80
CA LEU A 226 -0.38 11.11 12.78
C LEU A 226 -0.98 12.22 13.62
N THR A 227 -2.25 12.11 13.99
CA THR A 227 -2.88 13.05 14.92
C THR A 227 -2.93 12.48 16.34
N LYS A 228 -3.02 13.35 17.33
CA LYS A 228 -3.51 12.96 18.65
C LYS A 228 -5.01 12.71 18.59
N PRO A 229 -5.61 12.01 19.58
CA PRO A 229 -7.06 11.86 19.67
C PRO A 229 -7.77 13.21 19.66
N PHE A 230 -8.69 13.41 18.70
CA PHE A 230 -9.49 14.64 18.54
C PHE A 230 -10.91 14.37 18.03
N LEU A 231 -11.18 13.16 17.58
CA LEU A 231 -12.50 12.77 17.09
C LEU A 231 -13.43 12.49 18.28
N PRO A 232 -14.75 12.68 18.13
CA PRO A 232 -15.73 12.49 19.20
C PRO A 232 -15.80 11.07 19.74
#